data_35b95e4bc6a2479912d5972670de22e6
#
_entry.id   35b95e4bc6a2479912d5972670de22e6
#
_cell.length_a   1.000
_cell.length_b   1.000
_cell.length_c   1.000
_cell.angle_alpha   90.00
_cell.angle_beta   90.00
_cell.angle_gamma   90.00
#
_symmetry.space_group_name_H-M   'P 1'
#
loop_
_entity.id
_entity.type
_entity.pdbx_description
1 polymer ?
#
loop_
_entity_poly.entity_id
_entity_poly.type
_entity_poly.pdbx_seq_one_letter_code
_entity_poly.pdbx_strand_id
1 'polypeptide(L)'
;ITELDCGTTQGISVSSVYEGDEEVVELATRVYGRTSCEKITDPVSQEVIVEVDQLIDEATSLKLQDIGHETMRIRSVLTCESSRGCCAKCYGLNLANGDPVKIGEAVGIIAAQSIGEPGTQLTMRTFHIGGVAQQALKQPVIHVGHDGTIRYKDLRTVESLDGKFIVLNKSGALS
;
A
#
# COMPACT_ATOMS: atom_id res chain seq x y z
N ILE A 1 17.21 8.28 14.60
CA ILE A 1 17.15 9.59 13.93
C ILE A 1 18.41 10.36 14.29
N THR A 2 19.22 10.71 13.29
CA THR A 2 20.55 11.30 13.50
C THR A 2 20.62 12.80 13.19
N GLU A 3 19.74 13.31 12.36
CA GLU A 3 19.69 14.71 11.93
C GLU A 3 18.24 15.14 11.59
N LEU A 4 18.03 16.44 11.48
CA LEU A 4 16.70 16.96 11.17
C LEU A 4 16.35 16.81 9.69
N ASP A 5 17.32 17.07 8.80
CA ASP A 5 17.13 17.06 7.36
C ASP A 5 18.40 16.62 6.64
N CYS A 6 18.32 15.63 5.76
CA CYS A 6 19.47 15.20 4.93
C CYS A 6 19.58 15.98 3.61
N GLY A 7 18.63 16.89 3.32
CA GLY A 7 18.65 17.73 2.12
C GLY A 7 18.26 17.02 0.82
N THR A 8 17.85 15.74 0.87
CA THR A 8 17.45 15.02 -0.35
C THR A 8 16.18 15.61 -0.97
N THR A 9 16.16 15.70 -2.29
CA THR A 9 14.98 16.03 -3.09
C THR A 9 14.30 14.79 -3.64
N GLN A 10 14.87 13.61 -3.37
CA GLN A 10 14.31 12.33 -3.81
C GLN A 10 13.22 11.87 -2.84
N GLY A 11 12.18 11.28 -3.43
CA GLY A 11 11.07 10.72 -2.69
C GLY A 11 10.49 9.52 -3.42
N ILE A 12 9.49 8.91 -2.80
CA ILE A 12 8.71 7.83 -3.41
C ILE A 12 7.34 8.37 -3.83
N SER A 13 6.83 7.88 -4.95
CA SER A 13 5.46 8.16 -5.38
C SER A 13 4.50 7.21 -4.65
N VAL A 14 3.45 7.77 -4.09
CA VAL A 14 2.42 7.06 -3.33
C VAL A 14 1.07 7.37 -3.95
N SER A 15 0.24 6.34 -4.11
CA SER A 15 -1.14 6.43 -4.61
C SER A 15 -2.07 5.64 -3.70
N SER A 16 -3.36 5.81 -3.85
CA SER A 16 -4.36 4.91 -3.25
C SER A 16 -4.09 3.46 -3.66
N VAL A 17 -4.47 2.52 -2.81
CA VAL A 17 -4.36 1.08 -3.10
C VAL A 17 -5.72 0.53 -3.42
N TYR A 18 -5.84 -0.08 -4.60
CA TYR A 18 -7.05 -0.72 -5.08
C TYR A 18 -6.89 -2.25 -5.08
N GLU A 19 -7.95 -2.96 -4.74
CA GLU A 19 -8.06 -4.40 -4.92
C GLU A 19 -9.27 -4.68 -5.84
N GLY A 20 -8.99 -4.91 -7.12
CA GLY A 20 -10.02 -4.87 -8.16
C GLY A 20 -10.54 -3.44 -8.37
N ASP A 21 -11.84 -3.23 -8.16
CA ASP A 21 -12.50 -1.92 -8.30
C ASP A 21 -12.73 -1.22 -6.94
N GLU A 22 -12.30 -1.83 -5.82
CA GLU A 22 -12.49 -1.30 -4.48
C GLU A 22 -11.21 -0.63 -3.96
N GLU A 23 -11.34 0.62 -3.47
CA GLU A 23 -10.25 1.32 -2.81
C GLU A 23 -10.08 0.79 -1.38
N VAL A 24 -8.98 0.05 -1.14
CA VAL A 24 -8.68 -0.58 0.16
C VAL A 24 -7.94 0.37 1.09
N VAL A 25 -7.06 1.21 0.54
CA VAL A 25 -6.30 2.19 1.33
C VAL A 25 -6.29 3.53 0.59
N GLU A 26 -6.87 4.51 1.22
CA GLU A 26 -6.95 5.89 0.74
C GLU A 26 -5.59 6.57 0.73
N LEU A 27 -5.37 7.49 -0.22
CA LEU A 27 -4.15 8.28 -0.30
C LEU A 27 -3.89 9.05 1.00
N ALA A 28 -4.94 9.66 1.60
CA ALA A 28 -4.84 10.42 2.84
C ALA A 28 -4.17 9.62 3.97
N THR A 29 -4.56 8.37 4.15
CA THR A 29 -3.97 7.46 5.15
C THR A 29 -2.48 7.19 4.89
N ARG A 30 -2.08 7.11 3.62
CA ARG A 30 -0.70 6.80 3.22
C ARG A 30 0.25 7.97 3.33
N VAL A 31 -0.25 9.20 3.15
CA VAL A 31 0.56 10.43 3.19
C VAL A 31 0.55 11.10 4.55
N TYR A 32 -0.42 10.78 5.40
CA TYR A 32 -0.48 11.30 6.77
C TYR A 32 0.82 11.08 7.53
N GLY A 33 1.33 12.12 8.15
CA GLY A 33 2.58 12.09 8.91
C GLY A 33 3.84 11.99 8.08
N ARG A 34 3.77 12.14 6.75
CA ARG A 34 4.91 12.17 5.83
C ARG A 34 5.24 13.58 5.40
N THR A 35 6.46 13.78 4.93
CA THR A 35 6.91 15.08 4.40
C THR A 35 6.78 15.09 2.89
N SER A 36 6.18 16.13 2.33
CA SER A 36 6.02 16.29 0.89
C SER A 36 7.34 16.55 0.17
N CYS A 37 7.53 15.97 -1.02
CA CYS A 37 8.61 16.31 -1.95
C CYS A 37 8.18 17.34 -3.01
N GLU A 38 6.88 17.63 -3.11
CA GLU A 38 6.34 18.47 -4.15
C GLU A 38 5.30 19.45 -3.60
N LYS A 39 5.14 20.55 -4.33
CA LYS A 39 4.10 21.53 -4.04
C LYS A 39 2.81 21.10 -4.69
N ILE A 40 1.73 21.02 -3.93
CA ILE A 40 0.39 20.67 -4.41
C ILE A 40 -0.52 21.88 -4.28
N THR A 41 -1.16 22.22 -5.39
CA THR A 41 -2.15 23.31 -5.46
C THR A 41 -3.50 22.72 -5.89
N ASP A 42 -4.55 23.25 -5.34
CA ASP A 42 -5.92 22.93 -5.75
C ASP A 42 -6.14 23.38 -7.19
N PRO A 43 -6.56 22.50 -8.11
CA PRO A 43 -6.81 22.85 -9.51
C PRO A 43 -7.96 23.84 -9.68
N VAL A 44 -8.87 23.95 -8.73
CA VAL A 44 -10.06 24.82 -8.82
C VAL A 44 -9.78 26.19 -8.19
N SER A 45 -9.32 26.21 -6.92
CA SER A 45 -9.09 27.47 -6.18
C SER A 45 -7.71 28.07 -6.43
N GLN A 46 -6.77 27.30 -7.01
CA GLN A 46 -5.34 27.63 -7.13
C GLN A 46 -4.66 27.92 -5.80
N GLU A 47 -5.28 27.55 -4.70
CA GLU A 47 -4.72 27.66 -3.38
C GLU A 47 -3.66 26.56 -3.14
N VAL A 48 -2.59 26.92 -2.45
CA VAL A 48 -1.54 25.96 -2.11
C VAL A 48 -1.99 25.14 -0.90
N ILE A 49 -2.09 23.84 -1.09
CA ILE A 49 -2.51 22.91 -0.03
C ILE A 49 -1.31 22.39 0.73
N VAL A 50 -0.25 22.04 0.00
CA VAL A 50 0.98 21.51 0.57
C VAL A 50 2.17 22.19 -0.11
N GLU A 51 3.08 22.70 0.70
CA GLU A 51 4.39 23.20 0.24
C GLU A 51 5.43 22.06 0.20
N VAL A 52 6.50 22.30 -0.54
CA VAL A 52 7.66 21.40 -0.55
C VAL A 52 8.24 21.31 0.86
N ASP A 53 8.66 20.14 1.28
CA ASP A 53 9.22 19.86 2.61
C ASP A 53 8.27 20.12 3.80
N GLN A 54 7.00 20.28 3.53
CA GLN A 54 5.99 20.41 4.57
C GLN A 54 5.58 19.02 5.10
N LEU A 55 5.45 18.89 6.41
CA LEU A 55 4.85 17.73 7.06
C LEU A 55 3.32 17.76 6.84
N ILE A 56 2.77 16.64 6.39
CA ILE A 56 1.34 16.49 6.11
C ILE A 56 0.63 16.08 7.39
N ASP A 57 -0.19 16.95 7.91
CA ASP A 57 -1.07 16.71 9.04
C ASP A 57 -2.40 16.08 8.58
N GLU A 58 -3.24 15.71 9.55
CA GLU A 58 -4.53 15.07 9.28
C GLU A 58 -5.46 15.96 8.44
N ALA A 59 -5.52 17.26 8.77
CA ALA A 59 -6.38 18.20 8.05
C ALA A 59 -5.95 18.38 6.59
N THR A 60 -4.64 18.41 6.35
CA THR A 60 -4.07 18.52 5.00
C THR A 60 -4.26 17.23 4.22
N SER A 61 -4.11 16.06 4.84
CA SER A 61 -4.31 14.77 4.18
C SER A 61 -5.76 14.57 3.73
N LEU A 62 -6.73 14.98 4.53
CA LEU A 62 -8.15 14.96 4.17
C LEU A 62 -8.47 15.92 3.01
N LYS A 63 -7.90 17.13 3.00
CA LYS A 63 -8.06 18.05 1.88
C LYS A 63 -7.52 17.49 0.56
N LEU A 64 -6.40 16.78 0.60
CA LEU A 64 -5.84 16.11 -0.58
C LEU A 64 -6.79 15.05 -1.14
N GLN A 65 -7.48 14.34 -0.27
CA GLN A 65 -8.48 13.35 -0.66
C GLN A 65 -9.73 14.01 -1.24
N ASP A 66 -10.24 15.08 -0.63
CA ASP A 66 -11.44 15.80 -1.10
C ASP A 66 -11.26 16.37 -2.51
N ILE A 67 -10.04 16.74 -2.88
CA ILE A 67 -9.70 17.23 -4.22
C ILE A 67 -9.54 16.09 -5.24
N GLY A 68 -9.51 14.83 -4.77
CA GLY A 68 -9.32 13.67 -5.64
C GLY A 68 -7.90 13.54 -6.19
N HIS A 69 -6.90 13.95 -5.41
CA HIS A 69 -5.50 13.79 -5.80
C HIS A 69 -5.14 12.30 -5.77
N GLU A 70 -4.69 11.76 -6.90
CA GLU A 70 -4.48 10.30 -7.03
C GLU A 70 -3.10 9.84 -6.60
N THR A 71 -2.07 10.67 -6.83
CA THR A 71 -0.68 10.30 -6.56
C THR A 71 0.11 11.47 -6.02
N MET A 72 0.96 11.22 -5.03
CA MET A 72 1.80 12.23 -4.41
C MET A 72 3.22 11.71 -4.17
N ARG A 73 4.22 12.58 -4.32
CA ARG A 73 5.60 12.28 -3.96
C ARG A 73 5.89 12.71 -2.53
N ILE A 74 6.31 11.77 -1.71
CA ILE A 74 6.65 11.99 -0.30
C ILE A 74 8.09 11.57 -0.01
N ARG A 75 8.71 12.17 0.98
CA ARG A 75 10.01 11.75 1.50
C ARG A 75 9.88 10.39 2.18
N SER A 76 10.92 9.58 2.09
CA SER A 76 10.97 8.24 2.64
C SER A 76 12.33 7.95 3.26
N VAL A 77 12.33 7.07 4.25
CA VAL A 77 13.59 6.53 4.80
C VAL A 77 14.39 5.73 3.78
N LEU A 78 13.73 5.21 2.72
CA LEU A 78 14.37 4.46 1.65
C LEU A 78 15.23 5.34 0.72
N THR A 79 14.88 6.62 0.61
CA THR A 79 15.59 7.60 -0.23
C THR A 79 16.35 8.63 0.62
N CYS A 80 16.50 8.35 1.91
CA CYS A 80 17.24 9.23 2.82
C CYS A 80 18.73 9.19 2.54
N GLU A 81 19.36 10.35 2.41
CA GLU A 81 20.81 10.49 2.12
C GLU A 81 21.65 10.69 3.39
N SER A 82 21.05 10.51 4.58
CA SER A 82 21.79 10.55 5.84
C SER A 82 22.88 9.46 5.88
N SER A 83 24.07 9.82 6.30
CA SER A 83 25.22 8.90 6.33
C SER A 83 25.08 7.79 7.37
N ARG A 84 24.31 8.01 8.41
CA ARG A 84 23.99 7.03 9.47
C ARG A 84 22.52 7.22 9.90
N GLY A 85 21.79 6.11 10.00
CA GLY A 85 20.38 6.16 10.38
C GLY A 85 19.50 6.85 9.33
N CYS A 86 18.58 7.70 9.77
CA CYS A 86 17.72 8.51 8.91
C CYS A 86 17.48 9.89 9.51
N CYS A 87 17.08 10.84 8.69
CA CYS A 87 16.72 12.18 9.15
C CYS A 87 15.23 12.25 9.55
N ALA A 88 14.89 13.25 10.36
CA ALA A 88 13.54 13.44 10.87
C ALA A 88 12.52 13.71 9.75
N LYS A 89 12.86 14.52 8.75
CA LYS A 89 11.96 14.80 7.61
C LYS A 89 11.67 13.57 6.76
N CYS A 90 12.67 12.69 6.51
CA CYS A 90 12.45 11.46 5.75
C CYS A 90 11.63 10.42 6.52
N TYR A 91 11.72 10.44 7.84
CA TYR A 91 10.89 9.58 8.69
C TYR A 91 9.47 10.15 8.85
N GLY A 92 9.35 11.44 9.21
CA GLY A 92 8.09 12.14 9.40
C GLY A 92 7.58 12.12 10.83
N LEU A 93 6.30 11.80 11.01
CA LEU A 93 5.60 11.81 12.28
C LEU A 93 5.86 10.51 13.09
N ASN A 94 6.01 10.65 14.39
CA ASN A 94 5.94 9.53 15.32
C ASN A 94 4.45 9.26 15.62
N LEU A 95 3.91 8.20 15.05
CA LEU A 95 2.49 7.86 15.14
C LEU A 95 2.03 7.47 16.56
N ALA A 96 2.96 7.23 17.48
CA ALA A 96 2.61 6.87 18.86
C ALA A 96 2.16 8.09 19.69
N ASN A 97 2.73 9.26 19.43
CA ASN A 97 2.45 10.49 20.17
C ASN A 97 1.90 11.63 19.29
N GLY A 98 1.89 11.47 17.96
CA GLY A 98 1.40 12.49 17.04
C GLY A 98 2.35 13.69 16.83
N ASP A 99 3.58 13.61 17.33
CA ASP A 99 4.58 14.67 17.19
C ASP A 99 5.60 14.32 16.08
N PRO A 100 6.26 15.32 15.47
CA PRO A 100 7.41 15.05 14.61
C PRO A 100 8.49 14.29 15.38
N VAL A 101 9.09 13.30 14.73
CA VAL A 101 10.14 12.48 15.33
C VAL A 101 11.33 13.32 15.78
N LYS A 102 11.93 12.98 16.92
CA LYS A 102 13.05 13.73 17.51
C LYS A 102 14.39 13.03 17.24
N ILE A 103 15.44 13.85 17.19
CA ILE A 103 16.81 13.31 17.10
C ILE A 103 17.10 12.41 18.29
N GLY A 104 17.72 11.27 18.04
CA GLY A 104 18.02 10.25 19.05
C GLY A 104 16.97 9.16 19.20
N GLU A 105 15.79 9.28 18.58
CA GLU A 105 14.80 8.20 18.59
C GLU A 105 15.29 6.97 17.83
N ALA A 106 15.16 5.79 18.44
CA ALA A 106 15.61 4.51 17.91
C ALA A 106 14.52 3.84 17.04
N VAL A 107 14.08 4.53 15.98
CA VAL A 107 12.95 4.12 15.13
C VAL A 107 13.15 2.76 14.46
N GLY A 108 14.39 2.40 14.13
CA GLY A 108 14.71 1.10 13.54
C GLY A 108 14.49 -0.05 14.53
N ILE A 109 14.82 0.14 15.80
CA ILE A 109 14.56 -0.87 16.85
C ILE A 109 13.06 -1.01 17.08
N ILE A 110 12.32 0.09 17.13
CA ILE A 110 10.86 0.09 17.28
C ILE A 110 10.21 -0.67 16.11
N ALA A 111 10.63 -0.40 14.88
CA ALA A 111 10.15 -1.10 13.70
C ALA A 111 10.48 -2.60 13.74
N ALA A 112 11.72 -2.96 14.10
CA ALA A 112 12.14 -4.36 14.20
C ALA A 112 11.32 -5.14 15.25
N GLN A 113 11.06 -4.54 16.40
CA GLN A 113 10.23 -5.14 17.46
C GLN A 113 8.77 -5.30 17.02
N SER A 114 8.19 -4.27 16.38
CA SER A 114 6.80 -4.29 15.89
C SER A 114 6.57 -5.34 14.81
N ILE A 115 7.57 -5.61 13.98
CA ILE A 115 7.51 -6.63 12.93
C ILE A 115 7.83 -8.01 13.49
N GLY A 116 8.80 -8.11 14.41
CA GLY A 116 9.32 -9.38 14.92
C GLY A 116 8.39 -10.05 15.93
N GLU A 117 7.72 -9.28 16.78
CA GLU A 117 6.84 -9.84 17.82
C GLU A 117 5.68 -10.65 17.21
N PRO A 118 4.82 -10.11 16.33
CA PRO A 118 3.75 -10.93 15.74
C PRO A 118 4.30 -12.04 14.82
N GLY A 119 5.47 -11.85 14.20
CA GLY A 119 6.14 -12.88 13.42
C GLY A 119 6.47 -14.12 14.26
N THR A 120 6.99 -13.94 15.47
CA THR A 120 7.28 -15.03 16.40
C THR A 120 6.01 -15.75 16.83
N GLN A 121 4.94 -15.03 17.16
CA GLN A 121 3.65 -15.61 17.55
C GLN A 121 3.04 -16.41 16.38
N LEU A 122 3.10 -15.91 15.18
CA LEU A 122 2.60 -16.60 13.97
C LEU A 122 3.36 -17.91 13.73
N THR A 123 4.68 -17.92 13.89
CA THR A 123 5.53 -19.11 13.73
C THR A 123 5.20 -20.15 14.80
N MET A 124 5.03 -19.75 16.05
CA MET A 124 4.64 -20.67 17.12
C MET A 124 3.25 -21.28 16.89
N ARG A 125 2.30 -20.51 16.34
CA ARG A 125 0.98 -21.04 15.97
C ARG A 125 1.05 -22.06 14.82
N THR A 126 1.92 -21.87 13.83
CA THR A 126 2.07 -22.80 12.71
C THR A 126 2.76 -24.11 13.13
N PHE A 127 3.61 -24.10 14.14
CA PHE A 127 4.20 -25.34 14.70
C PHE A 127 3.20 -26.17 15.51
N HIS A 128 2.20 -25.55 16.11
CA HIS A 128 1.16 -26.26 16.87
C HIS A 128 0.01 -26.78 16.01
N ILE A 129 -0.19 -26.22 14.83
CA ILE A 129 -1.13 -26.73 13.83
C ILE A 129 -0.30 -27.53 12.83
N GLY A 130 0.03 -28.76 13.17
CA GLY A 130 0.61 -29.75 12.25
C GLY A 130 -0.38 -30.14 11.16
N GLY A 131 -0.76 -29.20 10.35
CA GLY A 131 -1.59 -29.37 9.18
C GLY A 131 -1.14 -28.36 8.13
N VAL A 132 -0.67 -28.88 7.00
CA VAL A 132 -0.56 -28.11 5.79
C VAL A 132 -1.87 -27.36 5.65
N ALA A 133 -1.83 -26.03 5.70
CA ALA A 133 -2.95 -25.23 5.24
C ALA A 133 -3.13 -25.59 3.76
N GLN A 134 -3.96 -26.56 3.48
CA GLN A 134 -4.60 -26.66 2.19
C GLN A 134 -5.36 -25.34 2.07
N GLN A 135 -4.74 -24.37 1.43
CA GLN A 135 -5.52 -23.37 0.72
C GLN A 135 -6.47 -24.22 -0.13
N ALA A 136 -7.68 -24.38 0.35
CA ALA A 136 -8.76 -24.77 -0.51
C ALA A 136 -8.77 -23.69 -1.59
N LEU A 137 -8.16 -24.01 -2.73
CA LEU A 137 -8.33 -23.27 -3.96
C LEU A 137 -9.84 -23.21 -4.14
N LYS A 138 -10.46 -22.11 -3.69
CA LYS A 138 -11.83 -21.79 -4.09
C LYS A 138 -11.77 -21.79 -5.61
N GLN A 139 -12.21 -22.86 -6.22
CA GLN A 139 -12.39 -22.86 -7.66
C GLN A 139 -13.38 -21.74 -7.93
N PRO A 140 -13.00 -20.72 -8.67
CA PRO A 140 -13.91 -19.64 -8.99
C PRO A 140 -15.06 -20.25 -9.81
N VAL A 141 -16.21 -20.38 -9.20
CA VAL A 141 -17.43 -20.86 -9.83
C VAL A 141 -18.24 -19.64 -10.22
N ILE A 142 -18.52 -19.49 -11.49
CA ILE A 142 -19.36 -18.42 -12.03
C ILE A 142 -20.80 -18.94 -12.06
N HIS A 143 -21.67 -18.32 -11.27
CA HIS A 143 -23.11 -18.62 -11.29
C HIS A 143 -23.83 -17.67 -12.25
N VAL A 144 -24.59 -18.23 -13.18
CA VAL A 144 -25.40 -17.47 -14.13
C VAL A 144 -26.79 -17.31 -13.56
N GLY A 145 -27.32 -16.07 -13.50
CA GLY A 145 -28.63 -15.77 -12.91
C GLY A 145 -29.83 -16.01 -13.85
N HIS A 146 -29.58 -16.25 -15.14
CA HIS A 146 -30.63 -16.42 -16.15
C HIS A 146 -30.24 -17.50 -17.15
N ASP A 147 -31.24 -18.14 -17.75
CA ASP A 147 -31.03 -19.11 -18.83
C ASP A 147 -30.50 -18.42 -20.07
N GLY A 148 -29.46 -18.98 -20.69
CA GLY A 148 -28.83 -18.40 -21.85
C GLY A 148 -27.83 -19.32 -22.53
N THR A 149 -27.24 -18.86 -23.62
CA THR A 149 -26.20 -19.59 -24.36
C THR A 149 -24.83 -18.97 -24.04
N ILE A 150 -23.95 -19.76 -23.43
CA ILE A 150 -22.60 -19.32 -23.09
C ILE A 150 -21.70 -19.41 -24.34
N ARG A 151 -21.01 -18.32 -24.65
CA ARG A 151 -19.96 -18.28 -25.68
C ARG A 151 -18.59 -18.12 -25.04
N TYR A 152 -17.66 -18.93 -25.51
CA TYR A 152 -16.26 -18.84 -25.07
C TYR A 152 -15.44 -18.04 -26.07
N LYS A 153 -14.67 -17.10 -25.60
CA LYS A 153 -13.76 -16.32 -26.40
C LYS A 153 -12.33 -16.49 -25.88
N ASP A 154 -11.41 -16.83 -26.80
CA ASP A 154 -9.97 -17.00 -26.53
C ASP A 154 -9.63 -18.03 -25.44
N LEU A 155 -10.46 -19.08 -25.28
CA LEU A 155 -10.19 -20.18 -24.36
C LEU A 155 -9.50 -21.33 -25.08
N ARG A 156 -8.38 -21.80 -24.52
CA ARG A 156 -7.73 -23.07 -24.91
C ARG A 156 -8.13 -24.14 -23.91
N THR A 157 -8.81 -25.17 -24.37
CA THR A 157 -9.31 -26.23 -23.52
C THR A 157 -8.76 -27.57 -23.96
N VAL A 158 -8.59 -28.49 -23.01
CA VAL A 158 -8.28 -29.91 -23.23
C VAL A 158 -9.37 -30.72 -22.55
N GLU A 159 -9.84 -31.74 -23.21
CA GLU A 159 -10.81 -32.68 -22.65
C GLU A 159 -10.09 -33.69 -21.75
N SER A 160 -10.56 -33.80 -20.50
CA SER A 160 -10.09 -34.78 -19.53
C SER A 160 -10.71 -36.16 -19.83
N LEU A 161 -10.08 -37.22 -19.34
CA LEU A 161 -10.61 -38.60 -19.43
C LEU A 161 -12.01 -38.76 -18.84
N ASP A 162 -12.40 -37.85 -17.95
CA ASP A 162 -13.73 -37.80 -17.32
C ASP A 162 -14.76 -36.98 -18.11
N GLY A 163 -14.46 -36.57 -19.34
CA GLY A 163 -15.35 -35.78 -20.20
C GLY A 163 -15.51 -34.31 -19.79
N LYS A 164 -14.62 -33.80 -18.92
CA LYS A 164 -14.62 -32.37 -18.49
C LYS A 164 -13.59 -31.59 -19.30
N PHE A 165 -13.96 -30.35 -19.67
CA PHE A 165 -13.03 -29.45 -20.32
C PHE A 165 -12.20 -28.68 -19.28
N ILE A 166 -10.88 -28.75 -19.39
CA ILE A 166 -9.93 -28.04 -18.54
C ILE A 166 -9.37 -26.87 -19.34
N VAL A 167 -9.46 -25.66 -18.78
CA VAL A 167 -8.91 -24.44 -19.40
C VAL A 167 -7.42 -24.34 -19.12
N LEU A 168 -6.62 -24.16 -20.17
CA LEU A 168 -5.16 -24.12 -20.10
C LEU A 168 -4.58 -22.70 -20.01
N ASN A 169 -5.32 -21.70 -20.44
CA ASN A 169 -4.87 -20.31 -20.44
C ASN A 169 -5.46 -19.50 -19.30
N LYS A 170 -4.72 -18.46 -18.87
CA LYS A 170 -5.12 -17.56 -17.79
C LYS A 170 -6.01 -16.41 -18.26
N SER A 171 -6.11 -16.17 -19.56
CA SER A 171 -6.89 -15.08 -20.16
C SER A 171 -7.93 -15.69 -21.11
N GLY A 172 -9.17 -15.39 -20.88
CA GLY A 172 -10.29 -15.77 -21.71
C GLY A 172 -11.55 -15.10 -21.20
N ALA A 173 -12.58 -14.96 -22.03
CA ALA A 173 -13.84 -14.34 -21.67
C ALA A 173 -15.02 -15.31 -21.90
N LEU A 174 -16.02 -15.16 -21.05
CA LEU A 174 -17.34 -15.78 -21.18
C LEU A 174 -18.36 -14.67 -21.51
N SER A 175 -19.17 -14.86 -22.52
CA SER A 175 -20.22 -13.92 -22.90
C SER A 175 -21.54 -14.67 -23.17
#